data_7b0a73009c1a266830ebe19ab5096210
#
_entry.id   7b0a73009c1a266830ebe19ab5096210
#
_cell.length_a   1.000
_cell.length_b   1.000
_cell.length_c   1.000
_cell.angle_alpha   90.00
_cell.angle_beta   90.00
_cell.angle_gamma   90.00
#
_symmetry.space_group_name_H-M   'P 1'
#
loop_
_entity.id
_entity.type
_entity.pdbx_description
1 polymer ?
#
loop_
_entity_poly.entity_id
_entity_poly.type
_entity_poly.pdbx_seq_one_letter_code
_entity_poly.pdbx_strand_id
1 'polypeptide(L)'
;MPFARIARDPVSAAMGGTGVASTSASAYASFRNAAAIPYAENTLDVAAGYMNWQPSVSPVQDISAGAAWNIAGKFGIAAGFSYGACGKYDIMDASGKAAGSFSPSQVQAGLGLAWKFLPFLSLGANVKYLGNTLAERQSYGSVASDIFLMTKVAGLKAAVGVSSLGSKVKSASGAGFSLPASATLGLGYGLNAGKRHGVDVLVDADYYFSGAFAAAAGASYTYNDLVSVRAGYRYGGESVIPSFASVGAGVKFFGVHIDIAYIIATGDSPLRNTFSVGAGFAF
;
A
#
# COMPACT_ATOMS: atom_id res chain seq x y z
N MET A 1 9.53 -11.21 -2.56
CA MET A 1 8.21 -10.89 -1.93
C MET A 1 7.59 -9.65 -2.59
N PRO A 2 7.06 -9.77 -3.82
CA PRO A 2 6.48 -8.62 -4.56
C PRO A 2 5.28 -8.00 -3.85
N PHE A 3 4.54 -8.79 -3.06
CA PHE A 3 3.36 -8.35 -2.33
C PHE A 3 3.61 -7.18 -1.34
N ALA A 4 4.85 -6.98 -0.91
CA ALA A 4 5.22 -5.83 -0.08
C ALA A 4 5.01 -4.47 -0.77
N ARG A 5 4.81 -4.47 -2.10
CA ARG A 5 4.63 -3.26 -2.93
C ARG A 5 3.17 -3.02 -3.37
N ILE A 6 2.27 -3.92 -3.01
CA ILE A 6 0.85 -3.78 -3.33
C ILE A 6 0.25 -2.74 -2.38
N ALA A 7 -0.51 -1.77 -2.92
CA ALA A 7 -1.28 -0.82 -2.11
C ALA A 7 -2.37 -1.58 -1.32
N ARG A 8 -2.34 -1.47 0.01
CA ARG A 8 -3.26 -2.20 0.90
C ARG A 8 -4.58 -1.48 1.12
N ASP A 9 -4.63 -0.22 0.78
CA ASP A 9 -5.82 0.61 0.94
C ASP A 9 -6.46 0.93 -0.43
N PRO A 10 -7.80 0.99 -0.50
CA PRO A 10 -8.49 1.27 -1.74
C PRO A 10 -8.25 2.70 -2.25
N VAL A 11 -7.93 3.66 -1.39
CA VAL A 11 -7.65 5.05 -1.80
C VAL A 11 -6.41 5.09 -2.67
N SER A 12 -5.29 4.52 -2.20
CA SER A 12 -4.06 4.44 -2.99
C SER A 12 -4.21 3.53 -4.20
N ALA A 13 -4.90 2.39 -4.06
CA ALA A 13 -5.16 1.47 -5.17
C ALA A 13 -5.90 2.17 -6.31
N ALA A 14 -6.89 3.01 -6.00
CA ALA A 14 -7.64 3.81 -6.97
C ALA A 14 -6.80 4.90 -7.66
N MET A 15 -5.71 5.30 -7.04
CA MET A 15 -4.80 6.35 -7.53
C MET A 15 -3.51 5.78 -8.15
N GLY A 16 -3.57 4.59 -8.77
CA GLY A 16 -2.41 3.96 -9.41
C GLY A 16 -1.39 3.37 -8.42
N GLY A 17 -1.75 3.24 -7.15
CA GLY A 17 -0.84 2.82 -6.08
C GLY A 17 0.07 3.95 -5.58
N THR A 18 -0.24 5.22 -5.88
CA THR A 18 0.43 6.38 -5.28
C THR A 18 0.11 6.49 -3.79
N GLY A 19 0.92 7.20 -3.05
CA GLY A 19 0.62 7.48 -1.66
C GLY A 19 1.79 7.78 -0.76
N VAL A 20 3.01 7.84 -1.29
CA VAL A 20 4.22 8.14 -0.50
C VAL A 20 4.15 9.55 0.09
N ALA A 21 3.63 10.52 -0.65
CA ALA A 21 3.37 11.88 -0.17
C ALA A 21 1.91 12.12 0.25
N SER A 22 1.06 11.07 0.33
CA SER A 22 -0.33 11.20 0.73
C SER A 22 -0.48 11.42 2.23
N THR A 23 -1.37 12.33 2.60
CA THR A 23 -1.82 12.52 3.98
C THR A 23 -3.22 11.94 4.23
N SER A 24 -3.84 11.35 3.19
CA SER A 24 -5.10 10.62 3.28
C SER A 24 -4.86 9.14 3.59
N ALA A 25 -5.89 8.44 4.08
CA ALA A 25 -5.84 7.03 4.46
C ALA A 25 -4.64 6.72 5.39
N SER A 26 -4.49 7.54 6.44
CA SER A 26 -3.37 7.47 7.38
C SER A 26 -3.31 6.14 8.14
N ALA A 27 -4.45 5.46 8.32
CA ALA A 27 -4.52 4.12 8.92
C ALA A 27 -3.52 3.12 8.31
N TYR A 28 -3.21 3.27 7.02
CA TYR A 28 -2.28 2.39 6.30
C TYR A 28 -0.84 2.93 6.21
N ALA A 29 -0.50 3.98 6.99
CA ALA A 29 0.83 4.60 6.94
C ALA A 29 1.98 3.65 7.31
N SER A 30 1.74 2.65 8.16
CA SER A 30 2.73 1.62 8.52
C SER A 30 3.17 0.75 7.34
N PHE A 31 2.37 0.68 6.27
CA PHE A 31 2.72 -0.03 5.03
C PHE A 31 3.41 0.85 4.00
N ARG A 32 3.33 2.18 4.15
CA ARG A 32 3.83 3.16 3.18
C ARG A 32 4.84 4.13 3.77
N ASN A 33 4.36 5.20 4.39
CA ASN A 33 5.17 6.30 4.89
C ASN A 33 4.59 6.86 6.19
N ALA A 34 5.20 6.53 7.32
CA ALA A 34 4.78 7.07 8.61
C ALA A 34 5.03 8.58 8.72
N ALA A 35 6.01 9.17 7.98
CA ALA A 35 6.27 10.60 8.03
C ALA A 35 5.07 11.46 7.61
N ALA A 36 4.06 10.88 6.93
CA ALA A 36 2.83 11.56 6.57
C ALA A 36 1.86 11.78 7.74
N ILE A 37 1.94 10.96 8.80
CA ILE A 37 0.96 10.96 9.90
C ILE A 37 0.85 12.33 10.59
N PRO A 38 1.93 13.05 10.94
CA PRO A 38 1.82 14.36 11.59
C PRO A 38 1.15 15.45 10.73
N TYR A 39 0.93 15.19 9.44
CA TYR A 39 0.23 16.08 8.51
C TYR A 39 -1.21 15.63 8.21
N ALA A 40 -1.64 14.48 8.72
CA ALA A 40 -3.02 14.01 8.58
C ALA A 40 -3.98 14.96 9.32
N GLU A 41 -5.17 15.14 8.76
CA GLU A 41 -6.18 16.02 9.34
C GLU A 41 -6.85 15.39 10.57
N ASN A 42 -6.95 14.06 10.58
CA ASN A 42 -7.58 13.31 11.66
C ASN A 42 -6.57 13.00 12.78
N THR A 43 -7.05 13.01 14.02
CA THR A 43 -6.26 12.61 15.19
C THR A 43 -6.06 11.09 15.23
N LEU A 44 -7.10 10.33 14.95
CA LEU A 44 -7.07 8.87 14.87
C LEU A 44 -7.74 8.44 13.55
N ASP A 45 -7.17 7.47 12.89
CA ASP A 45 -7.71 6.83 11.70
C ASP A 45 -7.54 5.32 11.84
N VAL A 46 -8.64 4.57 11.79
CA VAL A 46 -8.68 3.10 11.85
C VAL A 46 -9.43 2.60 10.63
N ALA A 47 -8.88 1.63 9.92
CA ALA A 47 -9.53 1.09 8.74
C ALA A 47 -9.24 -0.40 8.58
N ALA A 48 -10.17 -1.07 7.89
CA ALA A 48 -10.01 -2.44 7.42
C ALA A 48 -10.39 -2.51 5.95
N GLY A 49 -9.78 -3.44 5.22
CA GLY A 49 -9.99 -3.59 3.79
C GLY A 49 -9.91 -5.03 3.34
N TYR A 50 -10.51 -5.27 2.20
CA TYR A 50 -10.44 -6.52 1.45
C TYR A 50 -9.99 -6.21 0.01
N MET A 51 -9.10 -7.03 -0.53
CA MET A 51 -8.65 -6.96 -1.91
C MET A 51 -8.65 -8.35 -2.54
N ASN A 52 -9.24 -8.47 -3.72
CA ASN A 52 -9.09 -9.63 -4.58
C ASN A 52 -8.03 -9.33 -5.64
N TRP A 53 -6.79 -9.75 -5.36
CA TRP A 53 -5.63 -9.46 -6.20
C TRP A 53 -5.42 -10.57 -7.22
N GLN A 54 -5.22 -10.22 -8.51
CA GLN A 54 -4.95 -11.14 -9.63
C GLN A 54 -5.98 -12.29 -9.78
N PRO A 55 -7.29 -12.01 -9.72
CA PRO A 55 -8.30 -13.08 -9.66
C PRO A 55 -8.34 -13.97 -10.90
N SER A 56 -7.80 -13.51 -12.02
CA SER A 56 -7.85 -14.24 -13.31
C SER A 56 -6.74 -15.27 -13.47
N VAL A 57 -5.65 -15.20 -12.69
CA VAL A 57 -4.47 -16.07 -12.86
C VAL A 57 -4.13 -16.82 -11.58
N SER A 58 -3.94 -16.11 -10.49
CA SER A 58 -3.60 -16.67 -9.19
C SER A 58 -4.26 -15.80 -8.12
N PRO A 59 -5.54 -16.06 -7.82
CA PRO A 59 -6.31 -15.20 -6.95
C PRO A 59 -5.72 -15.18 -5.54
N VAL A 60 -5.45 -13.99 -5.05
CA VAL A 60 -5.07 -13.74 -3.66
C VAL A 60 -6.16 -12.91 -3.01
N GLN A 61 -6.83 -13.51 -2.03
CA GLN A 61 -7.79 -12.81 -1.19
C GLN A 61 -7.02 -12.23 0.00
N ASP A 62 -6.85 -10.91 0.00
CA ASP A 62 -6.09 -10.19 1.02
C ASP A 62 -7.04 -9.39 1.91
N ILE A 63 -6.92 -9.58 3.20
CA ILE A 63 -7.56 -8.76 4.23
C ILE A 63 -6.48 -7.91 4.89
N SER A 64 -6.80 -6.65 5.14
CA SER A 64 -5.89 -5.71 5.78
C SER A 64 -6.60 -4.89 6.83
N ALA A 65 -5.87 -4.51 7.86
CA ALA A 65 -6.32 -3.58 8.87
C ALA A 65 -5.16 -2.66 9.25
N GLY A 66 -5.48 -1.43 9.61
CA GLY A 66 -4.50 -0.47 10.06
C GLY A 66 -5.09 0.56 10.98
N ALA A 67 -4.20 1.19 11.76
CA ALA A 67 -4.53 2.31 12.61
C ALA A 67 -3.35 3.29 12.62
N ALA A 68 -3.66 4.58 12.68
CA ALA A 68 -2.67 5.63 12.86
C ALA A 68 -3.19 6.69 13.83
N TRP A 69 -2.31 7.13 14.69
CA TRP A 69 -2.56 8.18 15.68
C TRP A 69 -1.63 9.36 15.43
N ASN A 70 -2.23 10.50 15.10
CA ASN A 70 -1.56 11.78 14.98
C ASN A 70 -1.59 12.49 16.33
N ILE A 71 -0.47 12.52 17.02
CA ILE A 71 -0.35 13.10 18.36
C ILE A 71 0.03 14.58 18.21
N ALA A 72 -0.97 15.45 18.39
CA ALA A 72 -0.85 16.90 18.36
C ALA A 72 -0.14 17.46 17.10
N GLY A 73 -0.25 16.78 15.96
CA GLY A 73 0.43 17.18 14.73
C GLY A 73 1.97 17.16 14.80
N LYS A 74 2.54 16.53 15.82
CA LYS A 74 4.00 16.50 16.06
C LYS A 74 4.57 15.09 16.01
N PHE A 75 3.89 14.11 16.59
CA PHE A 75 4.30 12.71 16.56
C PHE A 75 3.23 11.89 15.85
N GLY A 76 3.66 10.80 15.24
CA GLY A 76 2.77 9.83 14.61
C GLY A 76 3.14 8.42 15.02
N ILE A 77 2.13 7.59 15.28
CA ILE A 77 2.27 6.16 15.52
C ILE A 77 1.32 5.46 14.57
N ALA A 78 1.75 4.37 13.95
CA ALA A 78 0.89 3.53 13.13
C ALA A 78 1.17 2.06 13.37
N ALA A 79 0.13 1.25 13.23
CA ALA A 79 0.22 -0.21 13.20
C ALA A 79 -0.65 -0.74 12.06
N GLY A 80 -0.24 -1.84 11.45
CA GLY A 80 -1.01 -2.47 10.39
C GLY A 80 -0.70 -3.95 10.27
N PHE A 81 -1.70 -4.68 9.79
CA PHE A 81 -1.64 -6.11 9.53
C PHE A 81 -2.34 -6.42 8.21
N SER A 82 -1.79 -7.33 7.42
CA SER A 82 -2.49 -7.92 6.30
C SER A 82 -2.20 -9.42 6.18
N TYR A 83 -3.21 -10.15 5.72
CA TYR A 83 -3.14 -11.57 5.44
C TYR A 83 -3.78 -11.85 4.09
N GLY A 84 -3.00 -12.44 3.19
CA GLY A 84 -3.44 -12.87 1.87
C GLY A 84 -3.41 -14.39 1.74
N ALA A 85 -4.51 -14.99 1.32
CA ALA A 85 -4.61 -16.40 1.01
C ALA A 85 -4.80 -16.61 -0.50
N CYS A 86 -4.01 -17.50 -1.09
CA CYS A 86 -4.17 -17.93 -2.47
C CYS A 86 -5.19 -19.09 -2.55
N GLY A 87 -5.65 -19.40 -3.78
CA GLY A 87 -6.47 -20.57 -4.04
C GLY A 87 -5.81 -21.89 -3.58
N LYS A 88 -6.62 -22.90 -3.33
CA LYS A 88 -6.13 -24.24 -2.98
C LYS A 88 -5.52 -24.93 -4.19
N TYR A 89 -4.40 -25.60 -3.95
CA TYR A 89 -3.75 -26.50 -4.91
C TYR A 89 -3.78 -27.93 -4.37
N ASP A 90 -4.15 -28.90 -5.20
CA ASP A 90 -4.10 -30.30 -4.84
C ASP A 90 -2.65 -30.80 -4.92
N ILE A 91 -2.21 -31.47 -3.87
CA ILE A 91 -0.93 -32.16 -3.81
C ILE A 91 -1.13 -33.55 -4.37
N MET A 92 -0.41 -33.89 -5.44
CA MET A 92 -0.43 -35.23 -6.03
C MET A 92 0.72 -36.07 -5.51
N ASP A 93 0.48 -37.33 -5.22
CA ASP A 93 1.53 -38.31 -4.94
C ASP A 93 2.25 -38.75 -6.23
N ALA A 94 3.27 -39.60 -6.10
CA ALA A 94 4.04 -40.11 -7.23
C ALA A 94 3.19 -40.97 -8.21
N SER A 95 2.00 -41.39 -7.82
CA SER A 95 1.06 -42.17 -8.65
C SER A 95 0.00 -41.25 -9.34
N GLY A 96 0.04 -39.95 -9.09
CA GLY A 96 -0.92 -38.99 -9.60
C GLY A 96 -2.25 -38.97 -8.84
N LYS A 97 -2.31 -39.56 -7.64
CA LYS A 97 -3.47 -39.53 -6.77
C LYS A 97 -3.38 -38.33 -5.82
N ALA A 98 -4.53 -37.70 -5.54
CA ALA A 98 -4.60 -36.59 -4.59
C ALA A 98 -4.16 -37.06 -3.19
N ALA A 99 -3.09 -36.46 -2.66
CA ALA A 99 -2.50 -36.76 -1.36
C ALA A 99 -2.76 -35.67 -0.30
N GLY A 100 -3.40 -34.56 -0.72
CA GLY A 100 -3.73 -33.45 0.16
C GLY A 100 -4.04 -32.18 -0.62
N SER A 101 -4.25 -31.08 0.08
CA SER A 101 -4.37 -29.75 -0.54
C SER A 101 -3.64 -28.70 0.28
N PHE A 102 -3.09 -27.69 -0.38
CA PHE A 102 -2.35 -26.61 0.22
C PHE A 102 -2.83 -25.24 -0.32
N SER A 103 -2.88 -24.25 0.54
CA SER A 103 -3.19 -22.85 0.18
C SER A 103 -1.97 -21.97 0.51
N PRO A 104 -1.25 -21.47 -0.49
CA PRO A 104 -0.21 -20.49 -0.24
C PRO A 104 -0.77 -19.25 0.45
N SER A 105 0.02 -18.66 1.35
CA SER A 105 -0.42 -17.48 2.09
C SER A 105 0.72 -16.48 2.26
N GLN A 106 0.34 -15.23 2.43
CA GLN A 106 1.25 -14.13 2.69
C GLN A 106 0.77 -13.32 3.89
N VAL A 107 1.72 -12.85 4.68
CA VAL A 107 1.46 -12.05 5.89
C VAL A 107 2.34 -10.82 5.85
N GLN A 108 1.79 -9.70 6.26
CA GLN A 108 2.54 -8.48 6.52
C GLN A 108 2.04 -7.85 7.81
N ALA A 109 2.96 -7.54 8.72
CA ALA A 109 2.68 -6.74 9.90
C ALA A 109 3.66 -5.57 9.96
N GLY A 110 3.20 -4.38 10.29
CA GLY A 110 4.02 -3.18 10.29
C GLY A 110 3.74 -2.28 11.48
N LEU A 111 4.79 -1.65 11.97
CA LEU A 111 4.74 -0.56 12.94
C LEU A 111 5.43 0.65 12.35
N GLY A 112 4.86 1.84 12.53
CA GLY A 112 5.39 3.10 12.05
C GLY A 112 5.49 4.13 13.15
N LEU A 113 6.57 4.89 13.14
CA LEU A 113 6.79 6.04 14.01
C LEU A 113 7.15 7.25 13.19
N ALA A 114 6.67 8.42 13.58
CA ALA A 114 6.99 9.68 12.92
C ALA A 114 7.23 10.79 13.93
N TRP A 115 8.09 11.73 13.53
CA TRP A 115 8.38 12.95 14.26
C TRP A 115 8.50 14.14 13.33
N LYS A 116 7.60 15.12 13.48
CA LYS A 116 7.69 16.41 12.82
C LYS A 116 8.57 17.34 13.67
N PHE A 117 9.84 17.41 13.33
CA PHE A 117 10.85 18.15 14.08
C PHE A 117 10.97 19.62 13.66
N LEU A 118 10.48 19.99 12.46
CA LEU A 118 10.25 21.35 12.03
C LEU A 118 8.77 21.55 11.66
N PRO A 119 8.24 22.76 11.65
CA PRO A 119 6.83 22.99 11.30
C PRO A 119 6.41 22.42 9.94
N PHE A 120 7.36 22.30 9.03
CA PHE A 120 7.15 21.83 7.66
C PHE A 120 7.88 20.53 7.33
N LEU A 121 8.64 19.92 8.25
CA LEU A 121 9.48 18.76 7.95
C LEU A 121 9.32 17.66 9.01
N SER A 122 9.05 16.46 8.56
CA SER A 122 8.91 15.26 9.39
C SER A 122 9.82 14.14 8.91
N LEU A 123 10.26 13.31 9.85
CA LEU A 123 10.94 12.05 9.63
C LEU A 123 10.02 10.92 10.07
N GLY A 124 9.94 9.85 9.30
CA GLY A 124 9.19 8.64 9.62
C GLY A 124 9.98 7.38 9.35
N ALA A 125 9.77 6.39 10.17
CA ALA A 125 10.34 5.05 10.02
C ALA A 125 9.26 4.01 10.20
N ASN A 126 9.27 2.98 9.35
CA ASN A 126 8.45 1.78 9.50
C ASN A 126 9.34 0.56 9.67
N VAL A 127 8.91 -0.38 10.50
CA VAL A 127 9.45 -1.73 10.56
C VAL A 127 8.34 -2.70 10.21
N LYS A 128 8.60 -3.61 9.27
CA LYS A 128 7.62 -4.55 8.72
C LYS A 128 8.14 -5.97 8.76
N TYR A 129 7.31 -6.88 9.25
CA TYR A 129 7.51 -8.32 9.05
C TYR A 129 6.79 -8.74 7.77
N LEU A 130 7.47 -9.49 6.92
CA LEU A 130 6.96 -10.04 5.68
C LEU A 130 7.12 -11.55 5.72
N GLY A 131 6.00 -12.29 5.71
CA GLY A 131 5.97 -13.74 5.69
C GLY A 131 5.29 -14.26 4.42
N ASN A 132 5.78 -15.37 3.90
CA ASN A 132 5.19 -16.05 2.75
C ASN A 132 5.33 -17.55 2.92
N THR A 133 4.24 -18.29 2.82
CA THR A 133 4.21 -19.75 2.85
C THR A 133 3.79 -20.25 1.48
N LEU A 134 4.71 -20.91 0.77
CA LEU A 134 4.53 -21.33 -0.63
C LEU A 134 4.14 -22.81 -0.75
N ALA A 135 4.51 -23.65 0.23
CA ALA A 135 4.18 -25.05 0.30
C ALA A 135 4.23 -25.52 1.77
N GLU A 136 3.74 -26.72 2.08
CA GLU A 136 3.57 -27.25 3.44
C GLU A 136 4.78 -27.10 4.35
N ARG A 137 6.00 -27.10 3.79
CA ARG A 137 7.27 -26.96 4.55
C ARG A 137 8.16 -25.84 4.02
N GLN A 138 7.58 -24.91 3.26
CA GLN A 138 8.31 -23.82 2.63
C GLN A 138 7.72 -22.48 3.06
N SER A 139 8.07 -22.08 4.27
CA SER A 139 7.74 -20.75 4.80
C SER A 139 8.98 -19.87 4.82
N TYR A 140 8.80 -18.62 4.43
CA TYR A 140 9.87 -17.62 4.35
C TYR A 140 9.43 -16.38 5.11
N GLY A 141 10.33 -15.83 5.90
CA GLY A 141 10.10 -14.57 6.62
C GLY A 141 11.27 -13.62 6.49
N SER A 142 10.98 -12.34 6.53
CA SER A 142 11.99 -11.28 6.57
C SER A 142 11.45 -10.06 7.30
N VAL A 143 12.38 -9.30 7.87
CA VAL A 143 12.08 -7.98 8.41
C VAL A 143 12.59 -6.93 7.43
N ALA A 144 11.75 -5.95 7.14
CA ALA A 144 12.05 -4.81 6.30
C ALA A 144 11.84 -3.51 7.05
N SER A 145 12.57 -2.47 6.67
CA SER A 145 12.42 -1.12 7.20
C SER A 145 12.23 -0.12 6.08
N ASP A 146 11.44 0.91 6.34
CA ASP A 146 11.31 2.08 5.48
C ASP A 146 11.74 3.31 6.29
N ILE A 147 12.36 4.28 5.63
CA ILE A 147 12.72 5.56 6.22
C ILE A 147 12.37 6.65 5.21
N PHE A 148 11.59 7.63 5.64
CA PHE A 148 11.14 8.74 4.81
C PHE A 148 11.31 10.08 5.50
N LEU A 149 11.72 11.07 4.73
CA LEU A 149 11.62 12.48 5.04
C LEU A 149 10.45 13.06 4.24
N MET A 150 9.58 13.84 4.89
CA MET A 150 8.40 14.42 4.23
C MET A 150 8.24 15.88 4.61
N THR A 151 7.82 16.69 3.64
CA THR A 151 7.44 18.09 3.82
C THR A 151 6.01 18.34 3.33
N LYS A 152 5.30 19.25 3.99
CA LYS A 152 4.00 19.78 3.55
C LYS A 152 3.97 21.28 3.81
N VAL A 153 3.84 22.07 2.74
CA VAL A 153 3.79 23.54 2.77
C VAL A 153 2.78 24.03 1.75
N ALA A 154 1.79 24.80 2.19
CA ALA A 154 0.81 25.47 1.30
C ALA A 154 0.18 24.55 0.23
N GLY A 155 -0.20 23.33 0.61
CA GLY A 155 -0.78 22.35 -0.31
C GLY A 155 0.23 21.49 -1.04
N LEU A 156 1.48 21.92 -1.20
CA LEU A 156 2.57 21.11 -1.75
C LEU A 156 3.00 20.06 -0.71
N LYS A 157 3.13 18.83 -1.17
CA LYS A 157 3.62 17.68 -0.40
C LYS A 157 4.79 17.06 -1.16
N ALA A 158 5.87 16.76 -0.46
CA ALA A 158 6.99 16.02 -1.03
C ALA A 158 7.55 15.06 0.00
N ALA A 159 7.87 13.84 -0.43
CA ALA A 159 8.49 12.85 0.40
C ALA A 159 9.60 12.13 -0.37
N VAL A 160 10.71 11.86 0.29
CA VAL A 160 11.83 11.11 -0.26
C VAL A 160 12.31 10.12 0.79
N GLY A 161 12.66 8.93 0.35
CA GLY A 161 13.14 7.92 1.27
C GLY A 161 13.50 6.60 0.61
N VAL A 162 13.66 5.61 1.45
CA VAL A 162 13.96 4.24 1.05
C VAL A 162 12.91 3.30 1.64
N SER A 163 12.50 2.32 0.84
CA SER A 163 11.47 1.34 1.20
C SER A 163 12.01 -0.07 1.15
N SER A 164 11.47 -0.93 2.02
CA SER A 164 11.72 -2.38 2.05
C SER A 164 13.20 -2.75 2.14
N LEU A 165 14.00 -1.93 2.87
CA LEU A 165 15.35 -2.30 3.27
C LEU A 165 15.29 -3.44 4.28
N GLY A 166 15.94 -4.57 3.98
CA GLY A 166 15.91 -5.71 4.91
C GLY A 166 16.86 -6.82 4.54
N SER A 167 16.85 -7.86 5.35
CA SER A 167 17.68 -9.04 5.13
C SER A 167 17.23 -9.84 3.91
N LYS A 168 18.19 -10.53 3.27
CA LYS A 168 17.85 -11.49 2.22
C LYS A 168 17.01 -12.62 2.81
N VAL A 169 15.95 -12.98 2.14
CA VAL A 169 15.14 -14.16 2.44
C VAL A 169 15.93 -15.39 1.99
N LYS A 170 16.23 -16.29 2.89
CA LYS A 170 16.95 -17.53 2.56
C LYS A 170 15.95 -18.62 2.17
N SER A 171 16.16 -19.26 1.02
CA SER A 171 15.45 -20.48 0.62
C SER A 171 15.98 -21.68 1.41
N ALA A 172 15.18 -22.74 1.49
CA ALA A 172 15.62 -24.04 2.02
C ALA A 172 16.84 -24.62 1.27
N SER A 173 17.01 -24.26 -0.01
CA SER A 173 18.19 -24.62 -0.83
C SER A 173 19.39 -23.71 -0.61
N GLY A 174 19.33 -22.73 0.31
CA GLY A 174 20.39 -21.76 0.57
C GLY A 174 20.43 -20.55 -0.38
N ALA A 175 19.62 -20.55 -1.46
CA ALA A 175 19.52 -19.41 -2.35
C ALA A 175 18.87 -18.21 -1.63
N GLY A 176 19.47 -17.02 -1.74
CA GLY A 176 18.97 -15.81 -1.10
C GLY A 176 18.19 -14.92 -2.09
N PHE A 177 17.00 -14.48 -1.69
CA PHE A 177 16.19 -13.52 -2.44
C PHE A 177 16.24 -12.16 -1.75
N SER A 178 16.51 -11.09 -2.50
CA SER A 178 16.42 -9.74 -1.96
C SER A 178 14.97 -9.28 -1.86
N LEU A 179 14.67 -8.48 -0.85
CA LEU A 179 13.41 -7.74 -0.79
C LEU A 179 13.35 -6.70 -1.92
N PRO A 180 12.16 -6.23 -2.32
CA PRO A 180 12.00 -5.20 -3.36
C PRO A 180 12.36 -3.81 -2.80
N ALA A 181 13.60 -3.67 -2.34
CA ALA A 181 14.10 -2.41 -1.81
C ALA A 181 14.22 -1.36 -2.91
N SER A 182 13.79 -0.13 -2.62
CA SER A 182 13.81 0.97 -3.58
C SER A 182 14.12 2.32 -2.91
N ALA A 183 14.74 3.22 -3.67
CA ALA A 183 14.67 4.64 -3.41
C ALA A 183 13.34 5.16 -3.99
N THR A 184 12.60 5.95 -3.21
CA THR A 184 11.26 6.40 -3.57
C THR A 184 11.16 7.91 -3.40
N LEU A 185 10.57 8.57 -4.41
CA LEU A 185 10.21 9.98 -4.39
C LEU A 185 8.69 10.08 -4.56
N GLY A 186 8.03 10.82 -3.69
CA GLY A 186 6.62 11.17 -3.81
C GLY A 186 6.44 12.67 -3.86
N LEU A 187 5.60 13.15 -4.77
CA LEU A 187 5.18 14.55 -4.88
C LEU A 187 3.66 14.60 -4.84
N GLY A 188 3.13 15.66 -4.27
CA GLY A 188 1.69 15.86 -4.23
C GLY A 188 1.32 17.34 -4.14
N TYR A 189 0.14 17.65 -4.63
CA TYR A 189 -0.45 18.97 -4.49
C TYR A 189 -1.92 18.87 -4.18
N GLY A 190 -2.34 19.46 -3.06
CA GLY A 190 -3.73 19.54 -2.63
C GLY A 190 -4.25 20.97 -2.81
N LEU A 191 -5.39 21.10 -3.44
CA LEU A 191 -6.08 22.36 -3.67
C LEU A 191 -7.52 22.29 -3.20
N ASN A 192 -7.95 23.25 -2.40
CA ASN A 192 -9.34 23.44 -2.04
C ASN A 192 -9.91 24.66 -2.80
N ALA A 193 -10.85 24.43 -3.70
CA ALA A 193 -11.58 25.47 -4.42
C ALA A 193 -12.89 25.79 -3.68
N GLY A 194 -12.83 26.82 -2.84
CA GLY A 194 -13.90 27.15 -1.90
C GLY A 194 -14.02 26.10 -0.78
N LYS A 195 -15.23 25.99 -0.19
CA LYS A 195 -15.48 25.07 0.95
C LYS A 195 -15.95 23.67 0.54
N ARG A 196 -16.23 23.45 -0.74
CA ARG A 196 -16.91 22.23 -1.22
C ARG A 196 -16.09 21.35 -2.15
N HIS A 197 -15.03 21.89 -2.73
CA HIS A 197 -14.29 21.19 -3.78
C HIS A 197 -12.84 21.00 -3.33
N GLY A 198 -12.41 19.76 -3.16
CA GLY A 198 -11.04 19.39 -2.92
C GLY A 198 -10.48 18.63 -4.12
N VAL A 199 -9.25 18.94 -4.51
CA VAL A 199 -8.50 18.19 -5.53
C VAL A 199 -7.16 17.84 -4.93
N ASP A 200 -6.75 16.58 -5.04
CA ASP A 200 -5.42 16.10 -4.65
C ASP A 200 -4.79 15.34 -5.80
N VAL A 201 -3.60 15.73 -6.18
CA VAL A 201 -2.81 15.06 -7.23
C VAL A 201 -1.53 14.54 -6.61
N LEU A 202 -1.19 13.29 -6.89
CA LEU A 202 0.00 12.62 -6.38
C LEU A 202 0.79 11.99 -7.53
N VAL A 203 2.10 12.02 -7.40
CA VAL A 203 3.03 11.33 -8.31
C VAL A 203 4.10 10.66 -7.45
N ASP A 204 4.32 9.37 -7.67
CA ASP A 204 5.37 8.60 -7.03
C ASP A 204 6.31 8.01 -8.08
N ALA A 205 7.60 7.94 -7.75
CA ALA A 205 8.63 7.30 -8.55
C ALA A 205 9.48 6.38 -7.66
N ASP A 206 9.64 5.14 -8.08
CA ASP A 206 10.41 4.11 -7.39
C ASP A 206 11.59 3.66 -8.26
N TYR A 207 12.79 3.78 -7.75
CA TYR A 207 13.98 3.15 -8.33
C TYR A 207 14.38 1.96 -7.48
N TYR A 208 14.13 0.76 -7.96
CA TYR A 208 14.47 -0.48 -7.27
C TYR A 208 15.96 -0.77 -7.36
N PHE A 209 16.56 -1.21 -6.26
CA PHE A 209 17.99 -1.55 -6.25
C PHE A 209 18.33 -2.80 -7.11
N SER A 210 17.33 -3.47 -7.64
CA SER A 210 17.48 -4.48 -8.70
C SER A 210 17.65 -3.88 -10.10
N GLY A 211 17.58 -2.55 -10.27
CA GLY A 211 17.67 -1.84 -11.54
C GLY A 211 16.32 -1.55 -12.22
N ALA A 212 15.21 -2.03 -11.65
CA ALA A 212 13.89 -1.74 -12.20
C ALA A 212 13.41 -0.33 -11.80
N PHE A 213 12.56 0.26 -12.64
CA PHE A 213 11.92 1.55 -12.38
C PHE A 213 10.40 1.42 -12.46
N ALA A 214 9.69 2.11 -11.59
CA ALA A 214 8.25 2.25 -11.64
C ALA A 214 7.85 3.70 -11.32
N ALA A 215 6.75 4.16 -11.89
CA ALA A 215 6.18 5.45 -11.59
C ALA A 215 4.65 5.33 -11.52
N ALA A 216 4.03 6.17 -10.71
CA ALA A 216 2.58 6.22 -10.60
C ALA A 216 2.12 7.67 -10.51
N ALA A 217 0.95 7.95 -11.06
CA ALA A 217 0.27 9.23 -10.92
C ALA A 217 -1.20 9.00 -10.61
N GLY A 218 -1.76 9.79 -9.72
CA GLY A 218 -3.15 9.68 -9.33
C GLY A 218 -3.75 11.04 -8.98
N ALA A 219 -5.06 11.14 -9.19
CA ALA A 219 -5.84 12.31 -8.83
C ALA A 219 -7.10 11.91 -8.06
N SER A 220 -7.47 12.71 -7.09
CA SER A 220 -8.69 12.58 -6.31
C SER A 220 -9.45 13.91 -6.36
N TYR A 221 -10.74 13.83 -6.63
CA TYR A 221 -11.66 14.95 -6.46
C TYR A 221 -12.67 14.60 -5.36
N THR A 222 -12.82 15.52 -4.41
CA THR A 222 -13.73 15.36 -3.27
C THR A 222 -14.75 16.49 -3.28
N TYR A 223 -16.02 16.14 -3.19
CA TYR A 223 -17.12 17.09 -3.09
C TYR A 223 -17.69 17.10 -1.69
N ASN A 224 -17.71 18.31 -1.10
CA ASN A 224 -18.31 18.62 0.22
C ASN A 224 -17.76 17.74 1.39
N ASP A 225 -16.52 17.26 1.27
CA ASP A 225 -15.89 16.28 2.18
C ASP A 225 -16.73 14.99 2.38
N LEU A 226 -17.65 14.73 1.46
CA LEU A 226 -18.62 13.65 1.52
C LEU A 226 -18.36 12.56 0.48
N VAL A 227 -18.20 12.94 -0.79
CA VAL A 227 -18.02 12.00 -1.90
C VAL A 227 -16.72 12.28 -2.60
N SER A 228 -15.95 11.23 -2.86
CA SER A 228 -14.70 11.31 -3.60
C SER A 228 -14.72 10.41 -4.82
N VAL A 229 -14.15 10.87 -5.92
CA VAL A 229 -13.83 10.06 -7.09
C VAL A 229 -12.33 10.12 -7.34
N ARG A 230 -11.75 9.00 -7.76
CA ARG A 230 -10.31 8.86 -7.93
C ARG A 230 -9.98 8.15 -9.21
N ALA A 231 -8.87 8.54 -9.81
CA ALA A 231 -8.29 7.84 -10.94
C ALA A 231 -6.77 7.87 -10.85
N GLY A 232 -6.12 6.87 -11.43
CA GLY A 232 -4.66 6.81 -11.45
C GLY A 232 -4.12 5.88 -12.52
N TYR A 233 -2.83 6.00 -12.73
CA TYR A 233 -2.07 5.14 -13.63
C TYR A 233 -0.74 4.78 -12.98
N ARG A 234 -0.36 3.52 -13.13
CA ARG A 234 0.97 3.03 -12.77
C ARG A 234 1.69 2.53 -14.00
N TYR A 235 2.88 3.04 -14.20
CA TYR A 235 3.89 2.47 -15.07
C TYR A 235 4.79 1.55 -14.23
N GLY A 236 4.93 0.31 -14.64
CA GLY A 236 5.82 -0.65 -14.01
C GLY A 236 6.25 -1.70 -15.02
N GLY A 237 7.50 -2.15 -14.94
CA GLY A 237 7.98 -3.28 -15.73
C GLY A 237 7.41 -4.61 -15.23
N GLU A 238 7.48 -5.65 -16.03
CA GLU A 238 7.03 -7.01 -15.69
C GLU A 238 7.75 -7.58 -14.47
N SER A 239 8.97 -7.11 -14.21
CA SER A 239 9.79 -7.55 -13.06
C SER A 239 9.32 -7.02 -11.71
N VAL A 240 8.37 -6.07 -11.66
CA VAL A 240 7.84 -5.47 -10.41
C VAL A 240 6.35 -5.71 -10.29
N ILE A 241 5.55 -4.85 -10.90
CA ILE A 241 4.09 -4.95 -11.03
C ILE A 241 3.77 -4.43 -12.42
N PRO A 242 3.01 -5.16 -13.24
CA PRO A 242 2.60 -4.71 -14.57
C PRO A 242 1.92 -3.34 -14.53
N SER A 243 2.02 -2.60 -15.63
CA SER A 243 1.33 -1.31 -15.77
C SER A 243 -0.18 -1.49 -15.74
N PHE A 244 -0.88 -0.55 -15.11
CA PHE A 244 -2.33 -0.55 -15.04
C PHE A 244 -2.88 0.87 -14.86
N ALA A 245 -4.13 1.07 -15.27
CA ALA A 245 -4.96 2.18 -14.84
C ALA A 245 -5.86 1.74 -13.68
N SER A 246 -6.31 2.67 -12.86
CA SER A 246 -7.24 2.40 -11.78
C SER A 246 -8.24 3.52 -11.61
N VAL A 247 -9.40 3.16 -11.07
CA VAL A 247 -10.46 4.10 -10.70
C VAL A 247 -11.02 3.72 -9.35
N GLY A 248 -11.65 4.67 -8.68
CA GLY A 248 -12.31 4.40 -7.42
C GLY A 248 -13.22 5.52 -6.97
N ALA A 249 -13.99 5.22 -5.95
CA ALA A 249 -14.89 6.16 -5.29
C ALA A 249 -14.85 5.96 -3.78
N GLY A 250 -15.23 6.99 -3.05
CA GLY A 250 -15.35 6.93 -1.60
C GLY A 250 -16.47 7.82 -1.09
N VAL A 251 -17.00 7.45 0.06
CA VAL A 251 -18.00 8.24 0.79
C VAL A 251 -17.52 8.38 2.23
N LYS A 252 -17.59 9.60 2.78
CA LYS A 252 -17.24 9.90 4.18
C LYS A 252 -18.45 10.58 4.84
N PHE A 253 -18.89 10.03 5.98
CA PHE A 253 -20.03 10.56 6.71
C PHE A 253 -19.86 10.31 8.21
N PHE A 254 -19.91 11.36 9.03
CA PHE A 254 -19.70 11.31 10.49
C PHE A 254 -18.44 10.56 10.92
N GLY A 255 -17.32 10.77 10.22
CA GLY A 255 -16.06 10.08 10.51
C GLY A 255 -15.94 8.67 9.91
N VAL A 256 -17.05 8.01 9.56
CA VAL A 256 -17.03 6.75 8.82
C VAL A 256 -16.70 7.03 7.37
N HIS A 257 -15.75 6.28 6.80
CA HIS A 257 -15.47 6.31 5.36
C HIS A 257 -15.54 4.91 4.78
N ILE A 258 -16.03 4.83 3.54
CA ILE A 258 -16.07 3.60 2.74
C ILE A 258 -15.48 3.94 1.39
N ASP A 259 -14.52 3.16 0.94
CA ASP A 259 -13.78 3.38 -0.29
C ASP A 259 -13.74 2.11 -1.13
N ILE A 260 -13.82 2.26 -2.45
CA ILE A 260 -13.70 1.18 -3.43
C ILE A 260 -12.67 1.55 -4.48
N ALA A 261 -11.99 0.54 -5.02
CA ALA A 261 -11.06 0.68 -6.13
C ALA A 261 -11.20 -0.49 -7.10
N TYR A 262 -10.98 -0.21 -8.37
CA TYR A 262 -10.95 -1.20 -9.44
C TYR A 262 -9.74 -0.96 -10.35
N ILE A 263 -9.00 -2.02 -10.67
CA ILE A 263 -7.86 -1.98 -11.57
C ILE A 263 -8.31 -2.34 -12.98
N ILE A 264 -8.05 -1.42 -13.91
CA ILE A 264 -8.29 -1.56 -15.34
C ILE A 264 -6.97 -1.97 -15.98
N ALA A 265 -6.85 -3.24 -16.30
CA ALA A 265 -5.67 -3.78 -16.98
C ALA A 265 -6.10 -4.40 -18.32
N THR A 266 -5.31 -4.17 -19.36
CA THR A 266 -5.60 -4.60 -20.73
C THR A 266 -4.83 -5.87 -21.11
N GLY A 267 -5.27 -6.57 -22.13
CA GLY A 267 -4.64 -7.79 -22.62
C GLY A 267 -4.72 -8.93 -21.60
N ASP A 268 -3.70 -9.78 -21.58
CA ASP A 268 -3.60 -10.94 -20.68
C ASP A 268 -2.94 -10.60 -19.34
N SER A 269 -3.05 -9.33 -18.89
CA SER A 269 -2.51 -8.91 -17.61
C SER A 269 -3.12 -9.69 -16.45
N PRO A 270 -2.32 -10.23 -15.53
CA PRO A 270 -2.82 -10.92 -14.35
C PRO A 270 -3.65 -10.02 -13.42
N LEU A 271 -3.51 -8.69 -13.56
CA LEU A 271 -4.22 -7.69 -12.74
C LEU A 271 -5.68 -7.47 -13.15
N ARG A 272 -6.16 -8.10 -14.25
CA ARG A 272 -7.56 -7.97 -14.68
C ARG A 272 -8.51 -8.37 -13.54
N ASN A 273 -9.60 -7.61 -13.40
CA ASN A 273 -10.64 -7.81 -12.40
C ASN A 273 -10.16 -7.71 -10.93
N THR A 274 -8.99 -7.13 -10.69
CA THR A 274 -8.55 -6.79 -9.34
C THR A 274 -9.42 -5.66 -8.80
N PHE A 275 -9.95 -5.86 -7.59
CA PHE A 275 -10.69 -4.82 -6.89
C PHE A 275 -10.34 -4.79 -5.41
N SER A 276 -10.59 -3.66 -4.79
CA SER A 276 -10.39 -3.45 -3.36
C SER A 276 -11.57 -2.67 -2.78
N VAL A 277 -11.95 -3.02 -1.57
CA VAL A 277 -12.97 -2.31 -0.79
C VAL A 277 -12.48 -2.15 0.63
N GLY A 278 -12.77 -1.03 1.25
CA GLY A 278 -12.40 -0.78 2.64
C GLY A 278 -13.38 0.14 3.34
N ALA A 279 -13.39 0.02 4.65
CA ALA A 279 -14.15 0.90 5.52
C ALA A 279 -13.29 1.29 6.73
N GLY A 280 -13.53 2.48 7.25
CA GLY A 280 -12.78 2.98 8.40
C GLY A 280 -13.53 4.07 9.12
N PHE A 281 -12.91 4.51 10.20
CA PHE A 281 -13.38 5.60 11.04
C PHE A 281 -12.19 6.53 11.35
N ALA A 282 -12.40 7.82 11.12
CA ALA A 282 -11.39 8.85 11.28
C ALA A 282 -11.98 10.07 12.02
N PHE A 283 -11.30 10.54 13.07
CA PHE A 283 -11.71 11.71 13.86
C PHE A 283 -10.52 12.55 14.33
#